data_8d975dff6489b3267ec8d2cdff4314dc
#
_entry.id   8d975dff6489b3267ec8d2cdff4314dc
#
_cell.length_a   1.000
_cell.length_b   1.000
_cell.length_c   1.000
_cell.angle_alpha   90.00
_cell.angle_beta   90.00
_cell.angle_gamma   90.00
#
_symmetry.space_group_name_H-M   'P 1'
#
loop_
_entity.id
_entity.type
_entity.pdbx_description
1 polymer ?
#
loop_
_entity_poly.entity_id
_entity_poly.type
_entity_poly.pdbx_seq_one_letter_code
_entity_poly.pdbx_strand_id
1 'polypeptide(L)'
;MTSSMEYESFYHSGVYSVPEMGIYAAWVAPENSFASSQPFVNEKRDVVLLFSGECFADPETRTDLQQKGHQLGQAAGSWLVHLYEEEGDCFFEKLNGLFSGLIIDKRQNKAYLFNDRYGVERIYWHETEDALFFASEAKALLRVLPELREFDQEGVTQFLAFGCTLEGRTLFRGVRLLPTGSVWSFESGDCRKQKYFSPAVWESQPTLTAEAFHSRFQETFKRTLPRYFESGSKIGISLTAGLDSRMIMACLPQAEVEPICYTFSGEKRDTLDMRLAARVAEVCGLKHQILRLGPDFFSDFASHVDRTVYATDGYLGSLGAHEIYFNNRARALSPVRLTGVFGGEILRGVSMFKPIPLAQRLLNPDLAKAVTACARQWSHDGEHPITFAAFREIPEKRFATPAASRSQTSFRTPYLDNEIVALAYQAPEFVPTSIDFTLSLIKANNPSLSKIPTDMGGMGEANWLAATSRRIFSKTVCKLDYLRNEGLPRRLSRFDSLLTELTSALRIAGLHKYLQYRIWFQRELADYVESVLKDVQVRDQSFWDSRFLEHMASEHVTGHKNFVREIDAVVTLEAVERLLFRDLPRDPTWQRNVTATYG
;
A
#
# COMPACT_ATOMS: atom_id res chain seq x y z
N MET A 1 5.18 -0.87 -23.49
CA MET A 1 4.95 -1.18 -22.07
C MET A 1 5.82 -0.33 -21.17
N THR A 2 7.16 -0.36 -21.28
CA THR A 2 8.07 0.42 -20.40
C THR A 2 7.75 1.91 -20.36
N SER A 3 7.52 2.55 -21.51
CA SER A 3 7.22 4.00 -21.59
C SER A 3 5.99 4.47 -20.79
N SER A 4 5.04 3.59 -20.48
CA SER A 4 3.91 3.91 -19.60
C SER A 4 4.23 3.72 -18.12
N MET A 5 5.33 3.04 -17.81
CA MET A 5 5.78 2.76 -16.44
C MET A 5 6.95 3.65 -16.00
N GLU A 6 7.65 4.30 -16.93
CA GLU A 6 8.72 5.28 -16.69
C GLU A 6 8.14 6.68 -16.48
N TYR A 7 7.38 6.89 -15.41
CA TYR A 7 6.73 8.17 -15.14
C TYR A 7 7.44 9.04 -14.08
N GLU A 8 8.59 8.61 -13.58
CA GLU A 8 9.46 9.39 -12.70
C GLU A 8 10.88 9.48 -13.27
N SER A 9 11.53 10.62 -13.11
CA SER A 9 12.84 10.90 -13.71
C SER A 9 13.99 10.04 -13.19
N PHE A 10 13.80 9.41 -12.03
CA PHE A 10 14.76 8.50 -11.41
C PHE A 10 14.49 7.02 -11.73
N TYR A 11 13.58 6.73 -12.66
CA TYR A 11 13.38 5.39 -13.17
C TYR A 11 14.31 5.13 -14.34
N HIS A 12 14.72 3.89 -14.49
CA HIS A 12 15.41 3.37 -15.65
C HIS A 12 14.81 2.04 -16.05
N SER A 13 14.99 1.66 -17.28
CA SER A 13 14.40 0.46 -17.88
C SER A 13 15.40 -0.32 -18.71
N GLY A 14 15.03 -1.53 -19.03
CA GLY A 14 15.74 -2.36 -19.97
C GLY A 14 14.82 -3.40 -20.59
N VAL A 15 15.33 -4.05 -21.62
CA VAL A 15 14.63 -5.12 -22.33
C VAL A 15 15.46 -6.37 -22.34
N TYR A 16 14.80 -7.52 -22.30
CA TYR A 16 15.40 -8.81 -22.39
C TYR A 16 14.53 -9.74 -23.23
N SER A 17 15.11 -10.46 -24.20
CA SER A 17 14.35 -11.35 -25.05
C SER A 17 15.08 -12.68 -25.27
N VAL A 18 14.30 -13.75 -25.39
CA VAL A 18 14.74 -15.09 -25.75
C VAL A 18 13.77 -15.58 -26.84
N PRO A 19 13.99 -15.14 -28.11
CA PRO A 19 13.07 -15.42 -29.22
C PRO A 19 12.83 -16.92 -29.46
N GLU A 20 13.84 -17.75 -29.23
CA GLU A 20 13.76 -19.22 -29.32
C GLU A 20 12.77 -19.83 -28.32
N MET A 21 12.50 -19.15 -27.23
CA MET A 21 11.48 -19.53 -26.22
C MET A 21 10.18 -18.71 -26.37
N GLY A 22 10.08 -17.81 -27.36
CA GLY A 22 8.96 -16.90 -27.53
C GLY A 22 8.84 -15.85 -26.42
N ILE A 23 9.91 -15.55 -25.67
CA ILE A 23 9.89 -14.66 -24.52
C ILE A 23 10.41 -13.28 -24.86
N TYR A 24 9.57 -12.26 -24.64
CA TYR A 24 9.90 -10.84 -24.77
C TYR A 24 9.53 -10.14 -23.46
N ALA A 25 10.51 -9.70 -22.72
CA ALA A 25 10.32 -9.08 -21.42
C ALA A 25 11.05 -7.74 -21.33
N ALA A 26 10.53 -6.89 -20.45
CA ALA A 26 11.14 -5.60 -20.14
C ALA A 26 10.95 -5.32 -18.65
N TRP A 27 11.78 -4.44 -18.11
CA TRP A 27 11.71 -4.04 -16.72
C TRP A 27 11.85 -2.52 -16.58
N VAL A 28 11.25 -1.99 -15.52
CA VAL A 28 11.41 -0.61 -15.05
C VAL A 28 11.68 -0.66 -13.56
N ALA A 29 12.67 0.09 -13.09
CA ALA A 29 13.03 0.12 -11.68
C ALA A 29 13.52 1.51 -11.27
N PRO A 30 13.27 1.94 -10.02
CA PRO A 30 13.89 3.14 -9.47
C PRO A 30 15.41 2.94 -9.32
N GLU A 31 16.17 3.99 -9.56
CA GLU A 31 17.62 4.01 -9.31
C GLU A 31 17.92 3.62 -7.86
N ASN A 32 18.99 2.86 -7.65
CA ASN A 32 19.45 2.40 -6.35
C ASN A 32 18.43 1.54 -5.56
N SER A 33 17.41 0.99 -6.24
CA SER A 33 16.52 0.00 -5.65
C SER A 33 17.13 -1.40 -5.69
N PHE A 34 16.51 -2.35 -4.97
CA PHE A 34 16.91 -3.77 -4.96
C PHE A 34 17.02 -4.36 -6.38
N ALA A 35 16.08 -4.00 -7.24
CA ALA A 35 15.96 -4.49 -8.62
C ALA A 35 16.63 -3.58 -9.66
N SER A 36 17.38 -2.56 -9.26
CA SER A 36 17.94 -1.58 -10.20
C SER A 36 18.97 -2.15 -11.18
N SER A 37 19.72 -3.17 -10.81
CA SER A 37 20.82 -3.73 -11.60
C SER A 37 20.45 -5.01 -12.33
N GLN A 38 19.19 -5.17 -12.70
CA GLN A 38 18.73 -6.35 -13.44
C GLN A 38 18.97 -6.24 -14.95
N PRO A 39 18.91 -7.34 -15.73
CA PRO A 39 18.57 -8.70 -15.30
C PRO A 39 19.65 -9.34 -14.42
N PHE A 40 19.23 -10.10 -13.39
CA PHE A 40 20.17 -10.92 -12.65
C PHE A 40 20.46 -12.20 -13.44
N VAL A 41 21.72 -12.56 -13.56
CA VAL A 41 22.15 -13.70 -14.36
C VAL A 41 23.17 -14.53 -13.58
N ASN A 42 23.15 -15.86 -13.76
CA ASN A 42 24.18 -16.72 -13.23
C ASN A 42 25.47 -16.62 -14.06
N GLU A 43 26.56 -17.26 -13.62
CA GLU A 43 27.89 -17.21 -14.25
C GLU A 43 27.86 -17.66 -15.71
N LYS A 44 27.06 -18.70 -16.03
CA LYS A 44 26.92 -19.28 -17.38
C LYS A 44 25.96 -18.50 -18.28
N ARG A 45 25.23 -17.53 -17.73
CA ARG A 45 24.20 -16.77 -18.44
C ARG A 45 23.08 -17.61 -19.05
N ASP A 46 22.82 -18.78 -18.47
CA ASP A 46 21.76 -19.69 -18.88
C ASP A 46 20.54 -19.66 -17.93
N VAL A 47 20.67 -19.01 -16.77
CA VAL A 47 19.54 -18.65 -15.88
C VAL A 47 19.48 -17.13 -15.76
N VAL A 48 18.29 -16.58 -16.01
CA VAL A 48 18.04 -15.13 -15.99
C VAL A 48 16.81 -14.83 -15.14
N LEU A 49 16.92 -13.83 -14.27
CA LEU A 49 15.82 -13.35 -13.44
C LEU A 49 15.55 -11.88 -13.68
N LEU A 50 14.32 -11.57 -14.05
CA LEU A 50 13.73 -10.24 -13.97
C LEU A 50 12.88 -10.16 -12.70
N PHE A 51 13.03 -9.08 -11.93
CA PHE A 51 12.47 -9.00 -10.59
C PHE A 51 11.89 -7.61 -10.30
N SER A 52 10.78 -7.54 -9.58
CA SER A 52 10.17 -6.32 -9.07
C SER A 52 9.98 -6.45 -7.56
N GLY A 53 10.18 -5.36 -6.82
CA GLY A 53 10.07 -5.37 -5.36
C GLY A 53 11.38 -5.72 -4.64
N GLU A 54 11.28 -6.28 -3.44
CA GLU A 54 12.43 -6.63 -2.60
C GLU A 54 12.26 -8.04 -1.99
N CYS A 55 13.37 -8.76 -1.88
CA CYS A 55 13.46 -10.04 -1.18
C CYS A 55 14.56 -9.98 -0.11
N PHE A 56 14.25 -10.46 1.08
CA PHE A 56 15.14 -10.44 2.24
C PHE A 56 15.65 -11.83 2.54
N ALA A 57 16.97 -12.01 2.45
CA ALA A 57 17.63 -13.27 2.80
C ALA A 57 18.00 -13.33 4.28
N ASP A 58 18.12 -14.54 4.80
CA ASP A 58 18.90 -14.74 6.01
C ASP A 58 20.37 -14.47 5.74
N PRO A 59 21.14 -13.91 6.68
CA PRO A 59 22.57 -13.65 6.52
C PRO A 59 23.36 -14.89 6.06
N GLU A 60 22.94 -16.06 6.51
CA GLU A 60 23.56 -17.35 6.18
C GLU A 60 23.38 -17.74 4.71
N THR A 61 22.25 -17.38 4.09
CA THR A 61 21.95 -17.76 2.70
C THR A 61 23.04 -17.35 1.72
N ARG A 62 23.51 -16.11 1.82
CA ARG A 62 24.58 -15.62 0.94
C ARG A 62 25.90 -16.32 1.20
N THR A 63 26.21 -16.59 2.47
CA THR A 63 27.43 -17.31 2.87
C THR A 63 27.42 -18.75 2.35
N ASP A 64 26.27 -19.43 2.47
CA ASP A 64 26.10 -20.81 1.97
C ASP A 64 26.27 -20.89 0.45
N LEU A 65 25.68 -19.95 -0.30
CA LEU A 65 25.86 -19.89 -1.75
C LEU A 65 27.33 -19.69 -2.13
N GLN A 66 28.05 -18.81 -1.43
CA GLN A 66 29.48 -18.59 -1.66
C GLN A 66 30.32 -19.86 -1.33
N GLN A 67 30.00 -20.56 -0.24
CA GLN A 67 30.66 -21.82 0.12
C GLN A 67 30.41 -22.92 -0.92
N LYS A 68 29.27 -22.91 -1.60
CA LYS A 68 28.95 -23.80 -2.72
C LYS A 68 29.64 -23.41 -4.03
N GLY A 69 30.35 -22.29 -4.04
CA GLY A 69 31.18 -21.83 -5.17
C GLY A 69 30.55 -20.79 -6.08
N HIS A 70 29.34 -20.26 -5.72
CA HIS A 70 28.71 -19.21 -6.50
C HIS A 70 29.39 -17.86 -6.33
N GLN A 71 29.52 -17.12 -7.43
CA GLN A 71 30.08 -15.76 -7.44
C GLN A 71 28.94 -14.73 -7.36
N LEU A 72 28.60 -14.31 -6.15
CA LEU A 72 27.57 -13.30 -5.96
C LEU A 72 28.04 -11.93 -6.48
N GLY A 73 27.28 -11.37 -7.42
CA GLY A 73 27.51 -10.01 -7.93
C GLY A 73 27.26 -8.94 -6.85
N GLN A 74 27.65 -7.70 -7.15
CA GLN A 74 27.45 -6.57 -6.23
C GLN A 74 25.97 -6.11 -6.14
N ALA A 75 25.14 -6.50 -7.11
CA ALA A 75 23.72 -6.15 -7.12
C ALA A 75 22.97 -6.80 -5.95
N ALA A 76 22.09 -6.07 -5.28
CA ALA A 76 21.38 -6.52 -4.09
C ALA A 76 20.61 -7.84 -4.31
N GLY A 77 20.04 -8.05 -5.51
CA GLY A 77 19.29 -9.26 -5.87
C GLY A 77 20.08 -10.35 -6.58
N SER A 78 21.41 -10.20 -6.78
CA SER A 78 22.22 -11.15 -7.56
C SER A 78 22.22 -12.57 -6.98
N TRP A 79 22.06 -12.73 -5.68
CA TRP A 79 22.03 -14.02 -5.00
C TRP A 79 20.80 -14.88 -5.37
N LEU A 80 19.72 -14.27 -5.86
CA LEU A 80 18.46 -14.96 -6.16
C LEU A 80 18.60 -15.99 -7.29
N VAL A 81 19.37 -15.68 -8.34
CA VAL A 81 19.58 -16.65 -9.44
C VAL A 81 20.35 -17.88 -8.97
N HIS A 82 21.32 -17.70 -8.07
CA HIS A 82 22.11 -18.78 -7.50
C HIS A 82 21.29 -19.60 -6.52
N LEU A 83 20.40 -18.96 -5.75
CA LEU A 83 19.44 -19.69 -4.90
C LEU A 83 18.51 -20.57 -5.76
N TYR A 84 18.06 -20.07 -6.92
CA TYR A 84 17.26 -20.87 -7.84
C TYR A 84 18.05 -22.06 -8.42
N GLU A 85 19.33 -21.88 -8.73
CA GLU A 85 20.19 -22.97 -9.20
C GLU A 85 20.31 -24.10 -8.18
N GLU A 86 20.37 -23.77 -6.89
CA GLU A 86 20.50 -24.72 -5.80
C GLU A 86 19.19 -25.40 -5.41
N GLU A 87 18.10 -24.63 -5.35
CA GLU A 87 16.83 -25.07 -4.79
C GLU A 87 15.83 -25.57 -5.86
N GLY A 88 16.04 -25.23 -7.15
CA GLY A 88 15.10 -25.58 -8.22
C GLY A 88 13.68 -25.13 -7.91
N ASP A 89 12.71 -26.04 -8.01
CA ASP A 89 11.30 -25.73 -7.76
C ASP A 89 11.00 -25.32 -6.30
N CYS A 90 11.85 -25.68 -5.33
CA CYS A 90 11.72 -25.26 -3.94
C CYS A 90 12.13 -23.79 -3.72
N PHE A 91 12.73 -23.14 -4.70
CA PHE A 91 13.15 -21.73 -4.64
C PHE A 91 12.02 -20.80 -4.16
N PHE A 92 10.83 -20.93 -4.73
CA PHE A 92 9.71 -20.01 -4.46
C PHE A 92 9.29 -20.04 -2.99
N GLU A 93 9.39 -21.18 -2.32
CA GLU A 93 9.06 -21.33 -0.90
C GLU A 93 10.09 -20.68 0.04
N LYS A 94 11.33 -20.51 -0.44
CA LYS A 94 12.42 -19.87 0.32
C LYS A 94 12.36 -18.35 0.33
N LEU A 95 11.61 -17.76 -0.60
CA LEU A 95 11.56 -16.32 -0.76
C LEU A 95 10.75 -15.65 0.37
N ASN A 96 11.29 -14.55 0.89
CA ASN A 96 10.66 -13.73 1.90
C ASN A 96 10.73 -12.26 1.48
N GLY A 97 9.59 -11.58 1.40
CA GLY A 97 9.49 -10.19 0.98
C GLY A 97 8.25 -9.90 0.16
N LEU A 98 8.22 -8.75 -0.47
CA LEU A 98 7.16 -8.31 -1.39
C LEU A 98 7.77 -8.18 -2.78
N PHE A 99 7.38 -9.06 -3.67
CA PHE A 99 8.03 -9.19 -4.97
C PHE A 99 7.13 -9.85 -6.04
N SER A 100 7.53 -9.64 -7.27
CA SER A 100 7.13 -10.44 -8.42
C SER A 100 8.31 -10.66 -9.37
N GLY A 101 8.27 -11.68 -10.21
CA GLY A 101 9.41 -11.95 -11.08
C GLY A 101 9.14 -12.93 -12.21
N LEU A 102 10.09 -12.95 -13.13
CA LEU A 102 10.18 -13.89 -14.24
C LEU A 102 11.56 -14.54 -14.25
N ILE A 103 11.61 -15.86 -14.02
CA ILE A 103 12.82 -16.67 -14.24
C ILE A 103 12.77 -17.27 -15.64
N ILE A 104 13.88 -17.23 -16.35
CA ILE A 104 14.09 -17.88 -17.63
C ILE A 104 15.25 -18.84 -17.48
N ASP A 105 14.96 -20.13 -17.44
CA ASP A 105 15.96 -21.20 -17.37
C ASP A 105 16.16 -21.84 -18.76
N LYS A 106 17.19 -21.38 -19.47
CA LYS A 106 17.53 -21.86 -20.82
C LYS A 106 18.02 -23.30 -20.81
N ARG A 107 18.56 -23.80 -19.68
CA ARG A 107 19.04 -25.18 -19.52
C ARG A 107 17.92 -26.19 -19.68
N GLN A 108 16.73 -25.80 -19.15
CA GLN A 108 15.53 -26.64 -19.14
C GLN A 108 14.51 -26.23 -20.20
N ASN A 109 14.77 -25.14 -20.94
CA ASN A 109 13.80 -24.50 -21.84
C ASN A 109 12.48 -24.15 -21.13
N LYS A 110 12.58 -23.63 -19.90
CA LYS A 110 11.46 -23.29 -19.02
C LYS A 110 11.50 -21.82 -18.59
N ALA A 111 10.33 -21.26 -18.35
CA ALA A 111 10.20 -19.97 -17.69
C ALA A 111 9.17 -20.04 -16.55
N TYR A 112 9.35 -19.19 -15.53
CA TYR A 112 8.47 -19.15 -14.37
C TYR A 112 8.06 -17.70 -14.09
N LEU A 113 6.76 -17.43 -14.13
CA LEU A 113 6.17 -16.17 -13.68
C LEU A 113 5.62 -16.37 -12.26
N PHE A 114 6.03 -15.52 -11.31
CA PHE A 114 5.70 -15.72 -9.91
C PHE A 114 5.51 -14.40 -9.15
N ASN A 115 4.83 -14.45 -8.01
CA ASN A 115 4.66 -13.32 -7.10
C ASN A 115 4.86 -13.75 -5.63
N ASP A 116 4.91 -12.74 -4.73
CA ASP A 116 5.00 -12.99 -3.29
C ASP A 116 3.75 -13.70 -2.73
N ARG A 117 3.90 -14.27 -1.53
CA ARG A 117 2.83 -15.03 -0.86
C ARG A 117 1.55 -14.23 -0.68
N TYR A 118 1.69 -12.92 -0.47
CA TYR A 118 0.57 -12.01 -0.18
C TYR A 118 -0.01 -11.36 -1.44
N GLY A 119 0.70 -11.38 -2.56
CA GLY A 119 0.28 -10.74 -3.82
C GLY A 119 0.25 -9.22 -3.76
N VAL A 120 1.10 -8.62 -2.92
CA VAL A 120 1.22 -7.16 -2.78
C VAL A 120 1.96 -6.55 -3.96
N GLU A 121 3.01 -7.23 -4.47
CA GLU A 121 3.59 -6.92 -5.77
C GLU A 121 2.76 -7.60 -6.85
N ARG A 122 1.81 -6.82 -7.39
CA ARG A 122 0.83 -7.33 -8.36
C ARG A 122 1.47 -7.68 -9.68
N ILE A 123 0.92 -8.72 -10.33
CA ILE A 123 1.06 -8.98 -11.76
C ILE A 123 -0.32 -8.97 -12.37
N TYR A 124 -0.53 -8.07 -13.32
CA TYR A 124 -1.70 -8.04 -14.19
C TYR A 124 -1.41 -8.92 -15.41
N TRP A 125 -2.40 -9.65 -15.87
CA TRP A 125 -2.24 -10.51 -17.04
C TRP A 125 -3.48 -10.52 -17.93
N HIS A 126 -3.25 -10.78 -19.19
CA HIS A 126 -4.24 -11.01 -20.22
C HIS A 126 -3.76 -12.13 -21.13
N GLU A 127 -4.63 -13.05 -21.52
CA GLU A 127 -4.32 -14.21 -22.36
C GLU A 127 -5.14 -14.12 -23.65
N THR A 128 -4.47 -14.26 -24.77
CA THR A 128 -5.06 -14.44 -26.10
C THR A 128 -4.82 -15.88 -26.57
N GLU A 129 -5.32 -16.24 -27.75
CA GLU A 129 -5.06 -17.57 -28.32
C GLU A 129 -3.57 -17.82 -28.56
N ASP A 130 -2.79 -16.78 -28.87
CA ASP A 130 -1.38 -16.90 -29.28
C ASP A 130 -0.37 -16.50 -28.21
N ALA A 131 -0.77 -15.74 -27.16
CA ALA A 131 0.17 -15.16 -26.22
C ALA A 131 -0.42 -14.88 -24.84
N LEU A 132 0.42 -14.95 -23.82
CA LEU A 132 0.16 -14.41 -22.50
C LEU A 132 0.90 -13.07 -22.34
N PHE A 133 0.16 -12.01 -22.06
CA PHE A 133 0.68 -10.69 -21.72
C PHE A 133 0.64 -10.49 -20.22
N PHE A 134 1.69 -9.93 -19.64
CA PHE A 134 1.73 -9.62 -18.22
C PHE A 134 2.52 -8.34 -17.92
N ALA A 135 2.19 -7.68 -16.82
CA ALA A 135 2.90 -6.51 -16.33
C ALA A 135 2.66 -6.31 -14.83
N SER A 136 3.56 -5.61 -14.14
CA SER A 136 3.35 -5.18 -12.75
C SER A 136 2.34 -4.04 -12.60
N GLU A 137 2.00 -3.34 -13.68
CA GLU A 137 1.02 -2.26 -13.72
C GLU A 137 0.07 -2.44 -14.92
N ALA A 138 -1.25 -2.29 -14.70
CA ALA A 138 -2.26 -2.54 -15.73
C ALA A 138 -2.10 -1.63 -16.95
N LYS A 139 -1.73 -0.36 -16.73
CA LYS A 139 -1.51 0.62 -17.82
C LYS A 139 -0.52 0.15 -18.89
N ALA A 140 0.43 -0.73 -18.51
CA ALA A 140 1.37 -1.28 -19.48
C ALA A 140 0.70 -2.24 -20.47
N LEU A 141 -0.28 -3.03 -20.03
CA LEU A 141 -1.13 -3.86 -20.89
C LEU A 141 -2.04 -3.01 -21.74
N LEU A 142 -2.72 -2.03 -21.14
CA LEU A 142 -3.62 -1.09 -21.85
C LEU A 142 -2.89 -0.29 -22.93
N ARG A 143 -1.58 -0.11 -22.78
CA ARG A 143 -0.76 0.59 -23.76
C ARG A 143 -0.59 -0.20 -25.06
N VAL A 144 -0.38 -1.51 -24.95
CA VAL A 144 -0.08 -2.40 -26.09
C VAL A 144 -1.31 -3.13 -26.62
N LEU A 145 -2.38 -3.22 -25.82
CA LEU A 145 -3.65 -3.88 -26.15
C LEU A 145 -4.80 -2.86 -25.99
N PRO A 146 -5.00 -1.97 -27.00
CA PRO A 146 -6.01 -0.91 -26.91
C PRO A 146 -7.45 -1.41 -26.73
N GLU A 147 -7.73 -2.64 -27.13
CA GLU A 147 -9.03 -3.33 -26.96
C GLU A 147 -9.39 -3.59 -25.50
N LEU A 148 -8.41 -3.54 -24.59
CA LEU A 148 -8.62 -3.67 -23.15
C LEU A 148 -8.96 -2.35 -22.46
N ARG A 149 -9.00 -1.23 -23.17
CA ARG A 149 -9.32 0.11 -22.65
C ARG A 149 -10.81 0.30 -22.43
N GLU A 150 -11.38 -0.57 -21.63
CA GLU A 150 -12.79 -0.57 -21.28
C GLU A 150 -12.94 -0.98 -19.82
N PHE A 151 -13.89 -0.38 -19.11
CA PHE A 151 -14.20 -0.77 -17.74
C PHE A 151 -14.81 -2.18 -17.66
N ASP A 152 -14.36 -2.99 -16.73
CA ASP A 152 -15.06 -4.21 -16.30
C ASP A 152 -16.22 -3.80 -15.38
N GLN A 153 -17.45 -4.03 -15.82
CA GLN A 153 -18.66 -3.59 -15.09
C GLN A 153 -18.75 -4.17 -13.68
N GLU A 154 -18.37 -5.44 -13.50
CA GLU A 154 -18.35 -6.05 -12.17
C GLU A 154 -17.20 -5.50 -11.32
N GLY A 155 -16.03 -5.27 -11.93
CA GLY A 155 -14.90 -4.59 -11.28
C GLY A 155 -15.27 -3.19 -10.77
N VAL A 156 -15.96 -2.40 -11.58
CA VAL A 156 -16.50 -1.09 -11.17
C VAL A 156 -17.55 -1.24 -10.07
N THR A 157 -18.43 -2.23 -10.16
CA THR A 157 -19.43 -2.51 -9.11
C THR A 157 -18.75 -2.81 -7.77
N GLN A 158 -17.73 -3.67 -7.75
CA GLN A 158 -16.96 -4.00 -6.55
C GLN A 158 -16.19 -2.78 -6.03
N PHE A 159 -15.57 -2.01 -6.92
CA PHE A 159 -14.86 -0.79 -6.57
C PHE A 159 -15.78 0.25 -5.91
N LEU A 160 -16.97 0.47 -6.44
CA LEU A 160 -17.94 1.38 -5.86
C LEU A 160 -18.54 0.85 -4.53
N ALA A 161 -18.64 -0.48 -4.39
CA ALA A 161 -19.12 -1.11 -3.15
C ALA A 161 -18.07 -1.09 -2.03
N PHE A 162 -16.78 -1.29 -2.35
CA PHE A 162 -15.74 -1.54 -1.35
C PHE A 162 -14.50 -0.64 -1.48
N GLY A 163 -14.32 0.10 -2.58
CA GLY A 163 -13.09 0.85 -2.90
C GLY A 163 -11.96 -0.05 -3.38
N CYS A 164 -12.27 -1.26 -3.83
CA CYS A 164 -11.34 -2.23 -4.41
C CYS A 164 -12.09 -3.24 -5.27
N THR A 165 -11.35 -4.00 -6.07
CA THR A 165 -11.86 -5.17 -6.78
C THR A 165 -11.48 -6.44 -6.01
N LEU A 166 -12.23 -7.52 -6.19
CA LEU A 166 -12.13 -8.76 -5.43
C LEU A 166 -11.79 -9.93 -6.35
N GLU A 167 -11.23 -11.00 -5.77
CA GLU A 167 -11.05 -12.31 -6.43
C GLU A 167 -10.23 -12.24 -7.72
N GLY A 168 -9.16 -11.43 -7.71
CA GLY A 168 -8.28 -11.29 -8.85
C GLY A 168 -8.86 -10.51 -10.03
N ARG A 169 -10.03 -9.91 -9.89
CA ARG A 169 -10.64 -9.02 -10.87
C ARG A 169 -9.96 -7.66 -10.86
N THR A 170 -10.08 -6.91 -11.95
CA THR A 170 -9.56 -5.55 -12.06
C THR A 170 -10.65 -4.57 -12.52
N LEU A 171 -10.32 -3.29 -12.59
CA LEU A 171 -11.19 -2.28 -13.21
C LEU A 171 -11.28 -2.42 -14.74
N PHE A 172 -10.39 -3.19 -15.35
CA PHE A 172 -10.19 -3.27 -16.81
C PHE A 172 -10.72 -4.59 -17.34
N ARG A 173 -11.57 -4.50 -18.36
CA ARG A 173 -12.15 -5.67 -19.01
C ARG A 173 -11.07 -6.59 -19.59
N GLY A 174 -11.17 -7.88 -19.28
CA GLY A 174 -10.22 -8.87 -19.78
C GLY A 174 -8.86 -8.89 -19.07
N VAL A 175 -8.57 -7.94 -18.16
CA VAL A 175 -7.34 -7.93 -17.37
C VAL A 175 -7.60 -8.57 -16.01
N ARG A 176 -6.75 -9.49 -15.59
CA ARG A 176 -6.83 -10.22 -14.32
C ARG A 176 -5.55 -10.03 -13.51
N LEU A 177 -5.63 -10.33 -12.20
CA LEU A 177 -4.47 -10.39 -11.31
C LEU A 177 -3.97 -11.83 -11.17
N LEU A 178 -2.66 -11.99 -11.12
CA LEU A 178 -2.04 -13.24 -10.72
C LEU A 178 -2.42 -13.53 -9.25
N PRO A 179 -2.96 -14.73 -8.93
CA PRO A 179 -3.31 -15.05 -7.56
C PRO A 179 -2.11 -14.99 -6.61
N THR A 180 -2.36 -14.75 -5.33
CA THR A 180 -1.34 -14.71 -4.27
C THR A 180 -0.58 -16.02 -4.18
N GLY A 181 0.75 -15.98 -3.96
CA GLY A 181 1.59 -17.16 -3.82
C GLY A 181 1.63 -18.05 -5.06
N SER A 182 1.54 -17.46 -6.25
CA SER A 182 1.51 -18.19 -7.53
C SER A 182 2.89 -18.38 -8.14
N VAL A 183 3.04 -19.51 -8.82
CA VAL A 183 4.09 -19.78 -9.80
C VAL A 183 3.46 -20.41 -11.04
N TRP A 184 3.61 -19.73 -12.18
CA TRP A 184 3.17 -20.24 -13.48
C TRP A 184 4.39 -20.64 -14.30
N SER A 185 4.44 -21.90 -14.71
CA SER A 185 5.55 -22.42 -15.52
C SER A 185 5.15 -22.55 -16.98
N PHE A 186 6.07 -22.17 -17.85
CA PHE A 186 5.94 -22.22 -19.31
C PHE A 186 7.00 -23.16 -19.85
N GLU A 187 6.56 -24.18 -20.60
CA GLU A 187 7.43 -25.17 -21.20
C GLU A 187 6.83 -25.64 -22.53
N SER A 188 7.56 -25.51 -23.64
CA SER A 188 7.17 -26.02 -24.96
C SER A 188 5.78 -25.54 -25.46
N GLY A 189 5.38 -24.31 -25.07
CA GLY A 189 4.07 -23.72 -25.42
C GLY A 189 2.96 -24.00 -24.40
N ASP A 190 3.18 -24.89 -23.44
CA ASP A 190 2.22 -25.15 -22.36
C ASP A 190 2.41 -24.18 -21.19
N CYS A 191 1.30 -23.77 -20.57
CA CYS A 191 1.30 -22.97 -19.35
C CYS A 191 0.65 -23.75 -18.21
N ARG A 192 1.43 -24.06 -17.17
CA ARG A 192 0.93 -24.69 -15.94
C ARG A 192 0.77 -23.66 -14.83
N LYS A 193 -0.48 -23.36 -14.47
CA LYS A 193 -0.85 -22.37 -13.46
C LYS A 193 -0.96 -23.03 -12.09
N GLN A 194 -0.07 -22.68 -11.15
CA GLN A 194 -0.01 -23.28 -9.81
C GLN A 194 0.16 -22.23 -8.72
N LYS A 195 -0.15 -22.62 -7.47
CA LYS A 195 0.26 -21.90 -6.27
C LYS A 195 1.40 -22.69 -5.61
N TYR A 196 2.47 -22.00 -5.24
CA TYR A 196 3.55 -22.59 -4.44
C TYR A 196 3.26 -22.49 -2.93
N PHE A 197 2.29 -21.66 -2.54
CA PHE A 197 1.93 -21.44 -1.14
C PHE A 197 0.41 -21.39 -0.94
N SER A 198 -0.06 -21.98 0.17
CA SER A 198 -1.43 -21.89 0.66
C SER A 198 -1.44 -21.55 2.15
N PRO A 199 -2.28 -20.58 2.61
CA PRO A 199 -2.41 -20.24 4.03
C PRO A 199 -2.81 -21.43 4.92
N ALA A 200 -3.47 -22.44 4.38
CA ALA A 200 -3.86 -23.66 5.10
C ALA A 200 -2.69 -24.34 5.83
N VAL A 201 -1.45 -24.21 5.27
CA VAL A 201 -0.23 -24.71 5.93
C VAL A 201 0.01 -24.01 7.27
N TRP A 202 -0.27 -22.72 7.33
CA TRP A 202 -0.10 -21.95 8.58
C TRP A 202 -1.32 -22.07 9.51
N GLU A 203 -2.52 -22.20 8.96
CA GLU A 203 -3.74 -22.43 9.74
C GLU A 203 -3.70 -23.76 10.52
N SER A 204 -3.04 -24.76 9.99
CA SER A 204 -2.89 -26.07 10.63
C SER A 204 -1.89 -26.13 11.79
N GLN A 205 -1.17 -25.03 12.05
CA GLN A 205 -0.19 -24.98 13.12
C GLN A 205 -0.85 -25.02 14.51
N PRO A 206 -0.21 -25.65 15.53
CA PRO A 206 -0.75 -25.68 16.88
C PRO A 206 -0.70 -24.29 17.52
N THR A 207 -1.75 -23.94 18.23
CA THR A 207 -1.82 -22.72 19.06
C THR A 207 -0.83 -22.80 20.21
N LEU A 208 -0.08 -21.74 20.46
CA LEU A 208 0.84 -21.61 21.59
C LEU A 208 0.14 -21.09 22.84
N THR A 209 0.75 -21.31 24.02
CA THR A 209 0.33 -20.56 25.21
C THR A 209 0.71 -19.09 25.07
N ALA A 210 0.09 -18.20 25.85
CA ALA A 210 0.38 -16.77 25.79
C ALA A 210 1.85 -16.45 26.08
N GLU A 211 2.44 -17.13 27.06
CA GLU A 211 3.84 -16.96 27.44
C GLU A 211 4.78 -17.45 26.34
N ALA A 212 4.51 -18.63 25.78
CA ALA A 212 5.31 -19.21 24.70
C ALA A 212 5.22 -18.34 23.44
N PHE A 213 4.01 -17.88 23.08
CA PHE A 213 3.81 -16.97 21.96
C PHE A 213 4.58 -15.66 22.15
N HIS A 214 4.47 -15.05 23.35
CA HIS A 214 5.16 -13.80 23.66
C HIS A 214 6.69 -13.93 23.51
N SER A 215 7.26 -14.97 24.13
CA SER A 215 8.71 -15.22 24.08
C SER A 215 9.17 -15.45 22.63
N ARG A 216 8.47 -16.32 21.91
CA ARG A 216 8.82 -16.68 20.53
C ARG A 216 8.66 -15.51 19.56
N PHE A 217 7.60 -14.71 19.75
CA PHE A 217 7.40 -13.52 18.92
C PHE A 217 8.50 -12.48 19.15
N GLN A 218 8.87 -12.23 20.40
CA GLN A 218 9.95 -11.29 20.73
C GLN A 218 11.29 -11.74 20.11
N GLU A 219 11.61 -13.01 20.21
CA GLU A 219 12.83 -13.57 19.62
C GLU A 219 12.81 -13.46 18.09
N THR A 220 11.72 -13.92 17.46
CA THR A 220 11.56 -13.88 16.01
C THR A 220 11.61 -12.45 15.49
N PHE A 221 10.87 -11.52 16.10
CA PHE A 221 10.86 -10.12 15.67
C PHE A 221 12.25 -9.47 15.75
N LYS A 222 13.00 -9.72 16.81
CA LYS A 222 14.38 -9.23 16.96
C LYS A 222 15.34 -9.82 15.92
N ARG A 223 15.17 -11.09 15.57
CA ARG A 223 16.00 -11.78 14.60
C ARG A 223 15.70 -11.35 13.16
N THR A 224 14.43 -11.16 12.83
CA THR A 224 14.02 -10.83 11.46
C THR A 224 14.12 -9.34 11.15
N LEU A 225 13.92 -8.45 12.14
CA LEU A 225 13.92 -7.00 11.92
C LEU A 225 15.20 -6.45 11.25
N PRO A 226 16.42 -6.91 11.58
CA PRO A 226 17.66 -6.45 10.94
C PRO A 226 17.66 -6.57 9.41
N ARG A 227 16.99 -7.58 8.82
CA ARG A 227 16.89 -7.77 7.37
C ARG A 227 16.33 -6.53 6.67
N TYR A 228 15.39 -5.82 7.31
CA TYR A 228 14.72 -4.63 6.80
C TYR A 228 15.58 -3.37 6.89
N PHE A 229 16.73 -3.45 7.59
CA PHE A 229 17.74 -2.39 7.70
C PHE A 229 18.95 -2.63 6.79
N GLU A 230 19.04 -3.78 6.13
CA GLU A 230 20.07 -4.02 5.12
C GLU A 230 19.76 -3.17 3.88
N SER A 231 20.63 -2.21 3.60
CA SER A 231 20.49 -1.34 2.44
C SER A 231 21.80 -0.64 2.13
N GLY A 232 22.15 -0.53 0.85
CA GLY A 232 23.22 0.36 0.38
C GLY A 232 22.83 1.85 0.45
N SER A 233 21.58 2.15 0.83
CA SER A 233 21.04 3.49 0.91
C SER A 233 20.53 3.81 2.32
N LYS A 234 20.43 5.11 2.64
CA LYS A 234 19.86 5.58 3.91
C LYS A 234 18.41 5.11 4.06
N ILE A 235 18.04 4.68 5.27
CA ILE A 235 16.70 4.24 5.60
C ILE A 235 15.94 5.35 6.33
N GLY A 236 14.73 5.62 5.88
CA GLY A 236 13.78 6.50 6.53
C GLY A 236 12.69 5.71 7.24
N ILE A 237 12.52 5.96 8.54
CA ILE A 237 11.45 5.35 9.33
C ILE A 237 10.26 6.31 9.33
N SER A 238 9.17 5.90 8.67
CA SER A 238 7.89 6.62 8.71
C SER A 238 7.22 6.39 10.06
N LEU A 239 7.40 7.34 10.97
CA LEU A 239 7.05 7.18 12.38
C LEU A 239 5.70 7.83 12.69
N THR A 240 4.91 7.15 13.51
CA THR A 240 3.63 7.61 14.06
C THR A 240 3.62 7.41 15.58
N ALA A 241 2.60 7.95 16.24
CA ALA A 241 2.36 7.65 17.66
C ALA A 241 1.87 6.20 17.90
N GLY A 242 1.59 5.46 16.83
CA GLY A 242 1.06 4.11 16.86
C GLY A 242 2.01 3.08 17.49
N LEU A 243 1.45 1.95 17.89
CA LEU A 243 2.21 0.89 18.57
C LEU A 243 3.12 0.13 17.60
N ASP A 244 2.74 -0.01 16.33
CA ASP A 244 3.47 -0.82 15.35
C ASP A 244 4.81 -0.17 14.99
N SER A 245 4.81 1.12 14.64
CA SER A 245 6.05 1.86 14.41
C SER A 245 6.91 1.95 15.69
N ARG A 246 6.27 2.07 16.86
CA ARG A 246 6.96 2.09 18.16
C ARG A 246 7.61 0.75 18.50
N MET A 247 7.02 -0.39 18.11
CA MET A 247 7.63 -1.71 18.30
C MET A 247 8.88 -1.86 17.44
N ILE A 248 8.88 -1.36 16.21
CA ILE A 248 10.11 -1.26 15.38
C ILE A 248 11.16 -0.44 16.12
N MET A 249 10.80 0.74 16.64
CA MET A 249 11.71 1.62 17.38
C MET A 249 12.24 1.00 18.68
N ALA A 250 11.44 0.16 19.35
CA ALA A 250 11.89 -0.54 20.57
C ALA A 250 12.90 -1.65 20.29
N CYS A 251 12.92 -2.20 19.09
CA CYS A 251 13.77 -3.31 18.67
C CYS A 251 14.81 -2.90 17.61
N LEU A 252 15.13 -1.59 17.50
CA LEU A 252 16.10 -1.10 16.51
C LEU A 252 17.41 -1.90 16.55
N PRO A 253 17.87 -2.45 15.42
CA PRO A 253 19.18 -3.06 15.33
C PRO A 253 20.28 -1.98 15.34
N GLN A 254 21.50 -2.40 15.64
CA GLN A 254 22.66 -1.57 15.32
C GLN A 254 22.84 -1.53 13.81
N ALA A 255 22.65 -0.39 13.20
CA ALA A 255 22.79 -0.18 11.75
C ALA A 255 24.10 0.56 11.45
N GLU A 256 24.75 0.21 10.34
CA GLU A 256 25.96 0.92 9.86
C GLU A 256 25.66 2.38 9.52
N VAL A 257 24.47 2.65 8.99
CA VAL A 257 23.98 3.99 8.67
C VAL A 257 22.80 4.31 9.57
N GLU A 258 22.91 5.36 10.37
CA GLU A 258 21.86 5.81 11.27
C GLU A 258 20.58 6.18 10.47
N PRO A 259 19.42 5.55 10.76
CA PRO A 259 18.18 5.86 10.07
C PRO A 259 17.68 7.26 10.45
N ILE A 260 16.88 7.85 9.55
CA ILE A 260 16.17 9.11 9.83
C ILE A 260 14.71 8.84 10.08
N CYS A 261 14.15 9.38 11.16
CA CYS A 261 12.71 9.33 11.40
C CYS A 261 12.01 10.51 10.74
N TYR A 262 10.80 10.29 10.22
CA TYR A 262 9.95 11.37 9.75
C TYR A 262 8.48 11.08 9.98
N THR A 263 7.67 12.15 10.03
CA THR A 263 6.21 12.06 10.21
C THR A 263 5.51 13.02 9.27
N PHE A 264 4.42 12.59 8.65
CA PHE A 264 3.56 13.42 7.81
C PHE A 264 2.64 14.27 8.68
N SER A 265 2.44 15.53 8.30
CA SER A 265 1.64 16.48 9.07
C SER A 265 0.90 17.46 8.17
N GLY A 266 -0.18 18.05 8.70
CA GLY A 266 -0.89 19.13 8.03
C GLY A 266 -0.12 20.46 8.02
N GLU A 267 -0.62 21.43 7.25
CA GLU A 267 0.00 22.75 7.07
C GLU A 267 0.04 23.56 8.38
N LYS A 268 -1.10 23.66 9.04
CA LYS A 268 -1.36 24.72 10.04
C LYS A 268 -1.15 24.31 11.50
N ARG A 269 -1.12 23.00 11.79
CA ARG A 269 -1.11 22.54 13.18
C ARG A 269 -0.32 21.25 13.38
N ASP A 270 0.42 21.23 14.50
CA ASP A 270 1.07 20.03 14.99
C ASP A 270 0.05 19.06 15.57
N THR A 271 -0.09 17.90 14.95
CA THR A 271 -0.95 16.83 15.47
C THR A 271 -0.36 16.22 16.73
N LEU A 272 -1.20 15.57 17.53
CA LEU A 272 -0.72 14.79 18.66
C LEU A 272 0.18 13.64 18.20
N ASP A 273 -0.20 13.00 17.09
CA ASP A 273 0.58 11.92 16.45
C ASP A 273 2.01 12.38 16.15
N MET A 274 2.16 13.52 15.49
CA MET A 274 3.49 14.09 15.16
C MET A 274 4.34 14.38 16.42
N ARG A 275 3.73 14.99 17.46
CA ARG A 275 4.45 15.33 18.71
C ARG A 275 4.93 14.07 19.45
N LEU A 276 4.10 13.02 19.47
CA LEU A 276 4.44 11.76 20.10
C LEU A 276 5.49 11.00 19.28
N ALA A 277 5.40 11.02 17.95
CA ALA A 277 6.40 10.45 17.06
C ALA A 277 7.77 11.12 17.24
N ALA A 278 7.82 12.45 17.32
CA ALA A 278 9.07 13.18 17.60
C ALA A 278 9.69 12.74 18.94
N ARG A 279 8.87 12.57 19.98
CA ARG A 279 9.36 12.09 21.29
C ARG A 279 9.85 10.64 21.26
N VAL A 280 9.22 9.78 20.45
CA VAL A 280 9.68 8.40 20.24
C VAL A 280 11.07 8.41 19.57
N ALA A 281 11.27 9.22 18.54
CA ALA A 281 12.57 9.37 17.89
C ALA A 281 13.65 9.92 18.86
N GLU A 282 13.31 10.95 19.63
CA GLU A 282 14.19 11.53 20.65
C GLU A 282 14.67 10.51 21.68
N VAL A 283 13.77 9.69 22.22
CA VAL A 283 14.11 8.62 23.17
C VAL A 283 15.05 7.57 22.57
N CYS A 284 14.96 7.36 21.26
CA CYS A 284 15.88 6.47 20.53
C CYS A 284 17.15 7.15 20.06
N GLY A 285 17.35 8.45 20.32
CA GLY A 285 18.53 9.21 19.89
C GLY A 285 18.57 9.51 18.39
N LEU A 286 17.44 9.35 17.68
CA LEU A 286 17.38 9.52 16.22
C LEU A 286 16.88 10.91 15.80
N LYS A 287 17.39 11.40 14.66
CA LYS A 287 16.90 12.62 14.02
C LYS A 287 15.47 12.42 13.52
N HIS A 288 14.62 13.42 13.76
CA HIS A 288 13.24 13.42 13.32
C HIS A 288 12.93 14.63 12.45
N GLN A 289 12.27 14.43 11.32
CA GLN A 289 11.80 15.48 10.44
C GLN A 289 10.28 15.43 10.26
N ILE A 290 9.68 16.61 10.14
CA ILE A 290 8.24 16.77 9.91
C ILE A 290 8.05 17.16 8.45
N LEU A 291 7.39 16.31 7.69
CA LEU A 291 6.99 16.60 6.32
C LEU A 291 5.56 17.16 6.34
N ARG A 292 5.42 18.44 5.97
CA ARG A 292 4.13 19.16 6.02
C ARG A 292 3.50 19.27 4.64
N LEU A 293 2.16 19.25 4.61
CA LEU A 293 1.44 19.77 3.46
C LEU A 293 1.76 21.26 3.31
N GLY A 294 2.16 21.66 2.12
CA GLY A 294 2.38 23.07 1.77
C GLY A 294 1.24 23.62 0.91
N PRO A 295 1.24 24.93 0.64
CA PRO A 295 0.28 25.56 -0.29
C PRO A 295 0.34 24.96 -1.71
N ASP A 296 1.51 24.47 -2.12
CA ASP A 296 1.77 23.78 -3.39
C ASP A 296 0.95 22.49 -3.54
N PHE A 297 0.60 21.80 -2.45
CA PHE A 297 -0.31 20.66 -2.51
C PHE A 297 -1.69 21.07 -3.03
N PHE A 298 -2.19 22.21 -2.62
CA PHE A 298 -3.52 22.69 -3.03
C PHE A 298 -3.50 23.29 -4.44
N SER A 299 -2.47 24.07 -4.79
CA SER A 299 -2.36 24.68 -6.12
C SER A 299 -2.20 23.62 -7.23
N ASP A 300 -1.50 22.51 -6.94
CA ASP A 300 -1.21 21.45 -7.89
C ASP A 300 -2.05 20.18 -7.65
N PHE A 301 -3.17 20.31 -6.91
CA PHE A 301 -3.97 19.17 -6.47
C PHE A 301 -4.41 18.25 -7.60
N ALA A 302 -4.85 18.81 -8.74
CA ALA A 302 -5.24 18.04 -9.92
C ALA A 302 -4.09 17.14 -10.41
N SER A 303 -2.87 17.68 -10.48
CA SER A 303 -1.68 16.91 -10.84
C SER A 303 -1.37 15.79 -9.83
N HIS A 304 -1.53 16.06 -8.54
CA HIS A 304 -1.35 15.03 -7.51
C HIS A 304 -2.39 13.92 -7.61
N VAL A 305 -3.64 14.25 -7.93
CA VAL A 305 -4.70 13.26 -8.22
C VAL A 305 -4.31 12.41 -9.42
N ASP A 306 -3.97 13.05 -10.54
CA ASP A 306 -3.61 12.36 -11.78
C ASP A 306 -2.43 11.40 -11.58
N ARG A 307 -1.37 11.86 -10.93
CA ARG A 307 -0.22 11.01 -10.59
C ARG A 307 -0.59 9.84 -9.68
N THR A 308 -1.48 10.06 -8.71
CA THR A 308 -1.93 9.03 -7.78
C THR A 308 -2.74 7.96 -8.51
N VAL A 309 -3.72 8.37 -9.31
CA VAL A 309 -4.54 7.46 -10.13
C VAL A 309 -3.65 6.69 -11.12
N TYR A 310 -2.73 7.38 -11.79
CA TYR A 310 -1.81 6.75 -12.74
C TYR A 310 -0.88 5.73 -12.07
N ALA A 311 -0.24 6.08 -10.95
CA ALA A 311 0.68 5.20 -10.23
C ALA A 311 -0.01 3.97 -9.60
N THR A 312 -1.33 4.03 -9.37
CA THR A 312 -2.08 2.96 -8.72
C THR A 312 -3.10 2.28 -9.64
N ASP A 313 -3.05 2.55 -10.95
CA ASP A 313 -4.02 2.04 -11.92
C ASP A 313 -5.49 2.28 -11.48
N GLY A 314 -5.77 3.44 -10.84
CA GLY A 314 -7.10 3.85 -10.41
C GLY A 314 -7.56 3.33 -9.04
N TYR A 315 -6.74 2.61 -8.31
CA TYR A 315 -7.15 2.07 -7.00
C TYR A 315 -6.98 3.05 -5.83
N LEU A 316 -6.34 4.20 -6.05
CA LEU A 316 -6.27 5.29 -5.11
C LEU A 316 -6.60 6.59 -5.85
N GLY A 317 -7.61 7.29 -5.38
CA GLY A 317 -8.15 8.49 -6.03
C GLY A 317 -7.73 9.79 -5.36
N SER A 318 -8.62 10.77 -5.43
CA SER A 318 -8.40 12.12 -4.91
C SER A 318 -8.11 12.15 -3.42
N LEU A 319 -8.74 11.26 -2.65
CA LEU A 319 -8.50 11.14 -1.20
C LEU A 319 -7.11 10.58 -0.87
N GLY A 320 -6.41 10.04 -1.85
CA GLY A 320 -5.05 9.53 -1.75
C GLY A 320 -3.96 10.45 -2.33
N ALA A 321 -4.32 11.60 -2.90
CA ALA A 321 -3.39 12.51 -3.57
C ALA A 321 -2.20 12.95 -2.69
N HIS A 322 -2.39 12.98 -1.38
CA HIS A 322 -1.34 13.28 -0.41
C HIS A 322 -0.23 12.21 -0.35
N GLU A 323 -0.49 10.97 -0.73
CA GLU A 323 0.51 9.90 -0.68
C GLU A 323 1.67 10.17 -1.66
N ILE A 324 1.38 10.50 -2.92
CA ILE A 324 2.42 10.87 -3.89
C ILE A 324 3.19 12.10 -3.41
N TYR A 325 2.48 13.14 -2.95
CA TYR A 325 3.07 14.36 -2.47
C TYR A 325 4.06 14.13 -1.32
N PHE A 326 3.67 13.38 -0.30
CA PHE A 326 4.53 13.12 0.85
C PHE A 326 5.66 12.16 0.54
N ASN A 327 5.41 11.09 -0.23
CA ASN A 327 6.45 10.12 -0.54
C ASN A 327 7.52 10.70 -1.49
N ASN A 328 7.15 11.63 -2.38
CA ASN A 328 8.12 12.39 -3.16
C ASN A 328 9.07 13.20 -2.25
N ARG A 329 8.53 13.90 -1.24
CA ARG A 329 9.32 14.62 -0.25
C ARG A 329 10.14 13.70 0.67
N ALA A 330 9.58 12.54 1.05
CA ALA A 330 10.28 11.55 1.85
C ALA A 330 11.47 10.94 1.09
N ARG A 331 11.37 10.76 -0.24
CA ARG A 331 12.47 10.30 -1.08
C ARG A 331 13.71 11.20 -0.97
N ALA A 332 13.53 12.51 -0.88
CA ALA A 332 14.64 13.45 -0.70
C ALA A 332 15.39 13.23 0.64
N LEU A 333 14.75 12.65 1.65
CA LEU A 333 15.38 12.29 2.91
C LEU A 333 16.01 10.89 2.86
N SER A 334 15.28 9.97 2.24
CA SER A 334 15.64 8.55 2.14
C SER A 334 14.90 7.87 1.01
N PRO A 335 15.58 7.12 0.13
CA PRO A 335 14.93 6.35 -0.91
C PRO A 335 14.23 5.09 -0.38
N VAL A 336 14.50 4.67 0.87
CA VAL A 336 13.89 3.51 1.51
C VAL A 336 12.99 3.96 2.65
N ARG A 337 11.71 3.57 2.59
CA ARG A 337 10.70 3.83 3.63
C ARG A 337 10.41 2.56 4.42
N LEU A 338 10.83 2.53 5.68
CA LEU A 338 10.43 1.51 6.66
C LEU A 338 9.22 2.01 7.45
N THR A 339 8.19 1.18 7.59
CA THR A 339 6.92 1.59 8.22
C THR A 339 6.31 0.46 9.06
N GLY A 340 5.48 0.84 10.05
CA GLY A 340 4.66 -0.06 10.85
C GLY A 340 3.33 -0.48 10.21
N VAL A 341 3.12 -0.18 8.93
CA VAL A 341 1.89 -0.56 8.19
C VAL A 341 1.72 -2.08 8.22
N PHE A 342 0.48 -2.52 8.32
CA PHE A 342 0.01 -3.91 8.47
C PHE A 342 0.21 -4.55 9.84
N GLY A 343 0.91 -3.92 10.79
CA GLY A 343 1.03 -4.45 12.14
C GLY A 343 -0.32 -4.59 12.85
N GLY A 344 -1.25 -3.65 12.63
CA GLY A 344 -2.60 -3.73 13.16
C GLY A 344 -3.40 -4.90 12.63
N GLU A 345 -3.33 -5.13 11.33
CA GLU A 345 -4.02 -6.19 10.62
C GLU A 345 -3.51 -7.57 11.05
N ILE A 346 -2.21 -7.76 11.08
CA ILE A 346 -1.58 -9.06 11.38
C ILE A 346 -1.60 -9.38 12.89
N LEU A 347 -1.30 -8.41 13.76
CA LEU A 347 -1.13 -8.69 15.20
C LEU A 347 -2.39 -8.49 16.03
N ARG A 348 -3.34 -7.68 15.55
CA ARG A 348 -4.53 -7.30 16.34
C ARG A 348 -5.85 -7.55 15.62
N GLY A 349 -5.82 -8.12 14.42
CA GLY A 349 -7.03 -8.40 13.63
C GLY A 349 -7.82 -7.13 13.27
N VAL A 350 -7.15 -5.97 13.17
CA VAL A 350 -7.81 -4.72 12.77
C VAL A 350 -8.18 -4.82 11.29
N SER A 351 -9.48 -4.80 10.98
CA SER A 351 -9.95 -4.78 9.60
C SER A 351 -10.55 -3.44 9.22
N MET A 352 -10.16 -2.96 8.05
CA MET A 352 -10.73 -1.77 7.39
C MET A 352 -11.68 -2.16 6.25
N PHE A 353 -11.95 -3.43 6.07
CA PHE A 353 -12.80 -3.93 5.00
C PHE A 353 -14.29 -3.73 5.34
N LYS A 354 -14.87 -2.69 4.76
CA LYS A 354 -16.29 -2.33 4.96
C LYS A 354 -16.87 -1.81 3.66
N PRO A 355 -18.17 -2.06 3.39
CA PRO A 355 -18.86 -1.43 2.29
C PRO A 355 -18.81 0.10 2.38
N ILE A 356 -18.66 0.76 1.24
CA ILE A 356 -18.67 2.22 1.12
C ILE A 356 -20.12 2.67 0.94
N PRO A 357 -20.67 3.49 1.86
CA PRO A 357 -22.05 3.94 1.75
C PRO A 357 -22.19 5.11 0.77
N LEU A 358 -22.15 4.86 -0.54
CA LEU A 358 -22.39 5.87 -1.56
C LEU A 358 -23.88 6.25 -1.66
N ALA A 359 -24.17 7.48 -2.11
CA ALA A 359 -25.52 7.93 -2.42
C ALA A 359 -26.07 7.16 -3.63
N GLN A 360 -27.08 6.32 -3.43
CA GLN A 360 -27.66 5.51 -4.52
C GLN A 360 -28.14 6.33 -5.71
N ARG A 361 -28.59 7.57 -5.46
CA ARG A 361 -29.04 8.50 -6.50
C ARG A 361 -27.90 9.03 -7.40
N LEU A 362 -26.64 8.84 -6.99
CA LEU A 362 -25.49 9.18 -7.82
C LEU A 362 -25.37 8.23 -9.00
N LEU A 363 -25.72 6.96 -8.79
CA LEU A 363 -25.52 5.89 -9.76
C LEU A 363 -26.75 5.73 -10.65
N ASN A 364 -26.54 5.28 -11.89
CA ASN A 364 -27.66 4.81 -12.69
C ASN A 364 -28.40 3.67 -11.96
N PRO A 365 -29.70 3.45 -12.23
CA PRO A 365 -30.52 2.53 -11.43
C PRO A 365 -30.03 1.09 -11.40
N ASP A 366 -29.44 0.59 -12.48
CA ASP A 366 -29.00 -0.80 -12.57
C ASP A 366 -27.68 -1.00 -11.82
N LEU A 367 -26.75 -0.07 -11.96
CA LEU A 367 -25.50 -0.05 -11.19
C LEU A 367 -25.78 0.11 -9.68
N ALA A 368 -26.73 0.97 -9.29
CA ALA A 368 -27.12 1.13 -7.89
C ALA A 368 -27.63 -0.19 -7.26
N LYS A 369 -28.43 -0.94 -8.02
CA LYS A 369 -28.89 -2.28 -7.60
C LYS A 369 -27.72 -3.26 -7.48
N ALA A 370 -26.83 -3.29 -8.48
CA ALA A 370 -25.66 -4.17 -8.51
C ALA A 370 -24.71 -3.89 -7.33
N VAL A 371 -24.36 -2.63 -7.08
CA VAL A 371 -23.52 -2.21 -5.93
C VAL A 371 -24.14 -2.59 -4.59
N THR A 372 -25.46 -2.39 -4.46
CA THR A 372 -26.19 -2.76 -3.23
C THR A 372 -26.20 -4.27 -3.01
N ALA A 373 -26.42 -5.06 -4.07
CA ALA A 373 -26.41 -6.51 -4.02
C ALA A 373 -25.02 -7.03 -3.66
N CYS A 374 -23.97 -6.52 -4.33
CA CYS A 374 -22.57 -6.85 -4.07
C CYS A 374 -22.20 -6.60 -2.60
N ALA A 375 -22.55 -5.42 -2.06
CA ALA A 375 -22.26 -5.06 -0.67
C ALA A 375 -23.00 -5.95 0.36
N ARG A 376 -24.18 -6.50 0.02
CA ARG A 376 -24.95 -7.40 0.89
C ARG A 376 -24.52 -8.85 0.83
N GLN A 377 -24.08 -9.32 -0.32
CA GLN A 377 -23.68 -10.71 -0.53
C GLN A 377 -22.29 -11.01 0.01
N TRP A 378 -21.48 -9.97 0.18
CA TRP A 378 -20.13 -10.14 0.66
C TRP A 378 -20.11 -10.50 2.15
N SER A 379 -19.41 -11.58 2.49
CA SER A 379 -19.10 -12.01 3.85
C SER A 379 -17.73 -12.69 3.87
N HIS A 380 -17.05 -12.62 5.00
CA HIS A 380 -15.83 -13.37 5.32
C HIS A 380 -16.04 -14.26 6.55
N ASP A 381 -17.30 -14.54 6.89
CA ASP A 381 -17.65 -15.35 8.04
C ASP A 381 -17.05 -16.76 7.90
N GLY A 382 -16.37 -17.21 8.96
CA GLY A 382 -15.71 -18.51 9.01
C GLY A 382 -14.28 -18.56 8.43
N GLU A 383 -13.78 -17.47 7.82
CA GLU A 383 -12.38 -17.39 7.41
C GLU A 383 -11.47 -17.03 8.59
N HIS A 384 -10.29 -17.64 8.64
CA HIS A 384 -9.32 -17.30 9.69
C HIS A 384 -8.92 -15.81 9.60
N PRO A 385 -8.95 -15.03 10.71
CA PRO A 385 -8.76 -13.58 10.65
C PRO A 385 -7.45 -13.14 9.99
N ILE A 386 -6.35 -13.86 10.21
CA ILE A 386 -5.06 -13.56 9.60
C ILE A 386 -5.04 -13.93 8.11
N THR A 387 -5.69 -15.02 7.71
CA THR A 387 -5.86 -15.36 6.29
C THR A 387 -6.61 -14.28 5.56
N PHE A 388 -7.74 -13.84 6.13
CA PHE A 388 -8.48 -12.71 5.57
C PHE A 388 -7.60 -11.46 5.47
N ALA A 389 -6.93 -11.06 6.57
CA ALA A 389 -6.09 -9.86 6.58
C ALA A 389 -4.93 -9.94 5.58
N ALA A 390 -4.13 -11.00 5.62
CA ALA A 390 -2.87 -11.10 4.87
C ALA A 390 -3.08 -11.43 3.38
N PHE A 391 -4.09 -12.26 3.04
CA PHE A 391 -4.24 -12.81 1.69
C PHE A 391 -5.46 -12.28 0.92
N ARG A 392 -6.30 -11.47 1.57
CA ARG A 392 -7.44 -10.80 0.94
C ARG A 392 -7.46 -9.30 1.19
N GLU A 393 -7.59 -8.84 2.44
CA GLU A 393 -7.70 -7.40 2.72
C GLU A 393 -6.46 -6.62 2.26
N ILE A 394 -5.26 -7.10 2.56
CA ILE A 394 -4.02 -6.43 2.18
C ILE A 394 -3.85 -6.35 0.66
N PRO A 395 -3.86 -7.46 -0.11
CA PRO A 395 -3.66 -7.40 -1.56
C PRO A 395 -4.83 -6.78 -2.34
N GLU A 396 -6.08 -6.88 -1.84
CA GLU A 396 -7.24 -6.36 -2.57
C GLU A 396 -7.53 -4.90 -2.22
N LYS A 397 -7.59 -4.55 -0.92
CA LYS A 397 -8.03 -3.23 -0.47
C LYS A 397 -6.90 -2.31 0.00
N ARG A 398 -5.86 -2.86 0.60
CA ARG A 398 -4.81 -2.06 1.25
C ARG A 398 -3.59 -1.82 0.38
N PHE A 399 -3.50 -2.43 -0.80
CA PHE A 399 -2.31 -2.37 -1.66
C PHE A 399 -2.06 -0.98 -2.27
N ALA A 400 -3.11 -0.19 -2.50
CA ALA A 400 -3.01 1.05 -3.28
C ALA A 400 -2.14 2.13 -2.61
N THR A 401 -2.21 2.26 -1.27
CA THR A 401 -1.34 3.17 -0.51
C THR A 401 0.14 2.75 -0.59
N PRO A 402 0.53 1.49 -0.32
CA PRO A 402 1.87 1.00 -0.64
C PRO A 402 2.29 1.18 -2.09
N ALA A 403 1.40 0.98 -3.08
CA ALA A 403 1.70 1.19 -4.48
C ALA A 403 2.07 2.66 -4.78
N ALA A 404 1.27 3.61 -4.28
CA ALA A 404 1.61 5.04 -4.36
C ALA A 404 2.94 5.37 -3.66
N SER A 405 3.25 4.74 -2.53
CA SER A 405 4.53 4.90 -1.85
C SER A 405 5.68 4.32 -2.68
N ARG A 406 5.51 3.12 -3.25
CA ARG A 406 6.53 2.45 -4.08
C ARG A 406 6.86 3.20 -5.36
N SER A 407 5.95 4.01 -5.86
CA SER A 407 6.26 4.89 -7.00
C SER A 407 7.35 5.92 -6.68
N GLN A 408 7.62 6.19 -5.40
CA GLN A 408 8.58 7.19 -4.94
C GLN A 408 9.73 6.59 -4.12
N THR A 409 9.47 5.59 -3.29
CA THR A 409 10.43 5.01 -2.34
C THR A 409 10.32 3.49 -2.33
N SER A 410 11.39 2.77 -2.00
CA SER A 410 11.29 1.36 -1.65
C SER A 410 10.50 1.22 -0.35
N PHE A 411 9.41 0.44 -0.37
CA PHE A 411 8.49 0.29 0.76
C PHE A 411 8.78 -0.99 1.52
N ARG A 412 9.08 -0.87 2.81
CA ARG A 412 9.38 -2.00 3.70
C ARG A 412 8.46 -2.03 4.90
N THR A 413 7.98 -3.22 5.25
CA THR A 413 7.26 -3.49 6.50
C THR A 413 7.67 -4.86 7.06
N PRO A 414 8.10 -4.96 8.32
CA PRO A 414 8.46 -6.24 8.92
C PRO A 414 7.24 -7.09 9.27
N TYR A 415 6.02 -6.52 9.19
CA TYR A 415 4.79 -7.22 9.57
C TYR A 415 4.28 -8.20 8.51
N LEU A 416 4.81 -8.14 7.29
CA LEU A 416 4.60 -9.15 6.25
C LEU A 416 5.84 -10.04 6.05
N ASP A 417 6.75 -10.09 7.03
CA ASP A 417 7.76 -11.14 7.09
C ASP A 417 7.07 -12.51 7.26
N ASN A 418 7.45 -13.49 6.45
CA ASN A 418 6.81 -14.80 6.44
C ASN A 418 6.83 -15.48 7.83
N GLU A 419 7.91 -15.31 8.59
CA GLU A 419 8.02 -15.89 9.92
C GLU A 419 7.12 -15.18 10.93
N ILE A 420 6.98 -13.86 10.81
CA ILE A 420 6.08 -13.07 11.67
C ILE A 420 4.63 -13.45 11.40
N VAL A 421 4.23 -13.54 10.13
CA VAL A 421 2.86 -13.91 9.76
C VAL A 421 2.58 -15.37 10.15
N ALA A 422 3.48 -16.30 9.85
CA ALA A 422 3.33 -17.71 10.24
C ALA A 422 3.18 -17.87 11.75
N LEU A 423 3.94 -17.11 12.53
CA LEU A 423 3.85 -17.14 13.99
C LEU A 423 2.53 -16.53 14.49
N ALA A 424 2.01 -15.50 13.81
CA ALA A 424 0.72 -14.90 14.21
C ALA A 424 -0.44 -15.92 14.17
N TYR A 425 -0.41 -16.93 13.29
CA TYR A 425 -1.41 -18.03 13.30
C TYR A 425 -1.35 -18.90 14.55
N GLN A 426 -0.23 -18.92 15.25
CA GLN A 426 -0.08 -19.68 16.50
C GLN A 426 -0.52 -18.89 17.75
N ALA A 427 -0.99 -17.64 17.57
CA ALA A 427 -1.42 -16.79 18.67
C ALA A 427 -2.66 -17.34 19.38
N PRO A 428 -2.73 -17.30 20.72
CA PRO A 428 -3.97 -17.56 21.44
C PRO A 428 -5.07 -16.56 21.04
N GLU A 429 -6.33 -16.99 21.02
CA GLU A 429 -7.47 -16.19 20.55
C GLU A 429 -7.58 -14.79 21.18
N PHE A 430 -7.17 -14.63 22.43
CA PHE A 430 -7.25 -13.36 23.17
C PHE A 430 -6.09 -12.40 22.89
N VAL A 431 -4.95 -12.88 22.38
CA VAL A 431 -3.76 -12.05 22.13
C VAL A 431 -3.95 -11.08 20.97
N PRO A 432 -4.51 -11.47 19.82
CA PRO A 432 -4.70 -10.55 18.70
C PRO A 432 -5.55 -9.33 19.01
N THR A 433 -6.48 -9.41 19.96
CA THR A 433 -7.36 -8.29 20.33
C THR A 433 -6.77 -7.38 21.41
N SER A 434 -5.65 -7.77 22.03
CA SER A 434 -5.04 -7.04 23.15
C SER A 434 -3.87 -6.17 22.72
N ILE A 435 -3.96 -4.88 23.02
CA ILE A 435 -2.81 -3.96 22.91
C ILE A 435 -1.74 -4.26 23.96
N ASP A 436 -2.08 -4.98 25.04
CA ASP A 436 -1.17 -5.28 26.16
C ASP A 436 0.00 -6.15 25.71
N PHE A 437 -0.23 -7.05 24.75
CA PHE A 437 0.81 -7.85 24.13
C PHE A 437 1.89 -6.95 23.49
N THR A 438 1.51 -6.03 22.59
CA THR A 438 2.45 -5.12 21.94
C THR A 438 3.15 -4.19 22.95
N LEU A 439 2.42 -3.74 23.96
CA LEU A 439 2.98 -2.91 25.03
C LEU A 439 4.02 -3.64 25.87
N SER A 440 3.78 -4.90 26.18
CA SER A 440 4.74 -5.72 26.94
C SER A 440 6.03 -5.94 26.15
N LEU A 441 5.94 -6.15 24.84
CA LEU A 441 7.11 -6.24 23.95
C LEU A 441 7.90 -4.93 23.90
N ILE A 442 7.20 -3.80 23.73
CA ILE A 442 7.85 -2.48 23.75
C ILE A 442 8.56 -2.27 25.08
N LYS A 443 7.90 -2.57 26.22
CA LYS A 443 8.46 -2.42 27.57
C LYS A 443 9.67 -3.32 27.80
N ALA A 444 9.63 -4.56 27.32
CA ALA A 444 10.73 -5.51 27.45
C ALA A 444 11.99 -5.09 26.68
N ASN A 445 11.82 -4.41 25.53
CA ASN A 445 12.93 -4.02 24.66
C ASN A 445 13.41 -2.58 24.90
N ASN A 446 12.50 -1.65 25.17
CA ASN A 446 12.82 -0.26 25.51
C ASN A 446 11.79 0.29 26.53
N PRO A 447 12.07 0.19 27.85
CA PRO A 447 11.17 0.66 28.89
C PRO A 447 10.82 2.14 28.79
N SER A 448 11.70 2.96 28.23
CA SER A 448 11.46 4.41 28.08
C SER A 448 10.37 4.70 27.06
N LEU A 449 10.30 3.94 25.98
CA LEU A 449 9.24 4.05 24.98
C LEU A 449 7.86 3.64 25.51
N SER A 450 7.82 2.71 26.48
CA SER A 450 6.57 2.29 27.09
C SER A 450 5.92 3.38 27.96
N LYS A 451 6.66 4.42 28.36
CA LYS A 451 6.15 5.56 29.14
C LYS A 451 5.52 6.65 28.28
N ILE A 452 5.75 6.64 26.98
CA ILE A 452 5.17 7.61 26.04
C ILE A 452 3.70 7.22 25.79
N PRO A 453 2.71 8.09 26.01
CA PRO A 453 1.32 7.77 25.72
C PRO A 453 1.12 7.47 24.22
N THR A 454 0.02 6.77 23.87
CA THR A 454 -0.45 6.69 22.49
C THR A 454 -1.34 7.89 22.16
N ASP A 455 -1.67 8.06 20.88
CA ASP A 455 -2.67 9.05 20.42
C ASP A 455 -4.05 8.83 21.05
N MET A 456 -4.36 7.58 21.46
CA MET A 456 -5.59 7.20 22.17
C MET A 456 -5.49 7.35 23.69
N GLY A 457 -4.35 7.79 24.23
CA GLY A 457 -4.10 7.92 25.66
C GLY A 457 -3.81 6.60 26.37
N GLY A 458 -3.43 6.65 27.64
CA GLY A 458 -3.49 5.48 28.53
C GLY A 458 -2.23 4.63 28.66
N MET A 459 -1.04 5.24 28.77
CA MET A 459 0.19 4.51 29.17
C MET A 459 0.97 5.27 30.24
N GLY A 460 1.57 4.53 31.16
CA GLY A 460 2.62 5.04 32.06
C GLY A 460 2.17 5.84 33.28
N GLU A 461 0.88 5.88 33.62
CA GLU A 461 0.40 6.63 34.77
C GLU A 461 0.20 5.73 36.01
N ALA A 462 0.79 6.14 37.13
CA ALA A 462 0.64 5.45 38.43
C ALA A 462 -0.78 5.57 39.03
N ASN A 463 -1.59 6.54 38.53
CA ASN A 463 -2.94 6.79 39.02
C ASN A 463 -3.98 6.37 37.97
N TRP A 464 -4.69 5.26 38.23
CA TRP A 464 -5.68 4.67 37.33
C TRP A 464 -6.86 5.61 37.00
N LEU A 465 -7.28 6.47 37.94
CA LEU A 465 -8.36 7.42 37.75
C LEU A 465 -7.94 8.51 36.74
N ALA A 466 -6.73 9.04 36.90
CA ALA A 466 -6.17 10.02 35.98
C ALA A 466 -5.93 9.42 34.58
N ALA A 467 -5.45 8.18 34.50
CA ALA A 467 -5.28 7.45 33.25
C ALA A 467 -6.61 7.22 32.54
N THR A 468 -7.64 6.80 33.27
CA THR A 468 -8.97 6.53 32.73
C THR A 468 -9.64 7.82 32.23
N SER A 469 -9.59 8.90 33.01
CA SER A 469 -10.17 10.19 32.61
C SER A 469 -9.47 10.78 31.37
N ARG A 470 -8.14 10.72 31.29
CA ARG A 470 -7.39 11.14 30.10
C ARG A 470 -7.71 10.28 28.89
N ARG A 471 -7.84 8.96 29.08
CA ARG A 471 -8.20 8.04 27.99
C ARG A 471 -9.61 8.35 27.43
N ILE A 472 -10.57 8.60 28.30
CA ILE A 472 -11.93 9.00 27.87
C ILE A 472 -11.87 10.33 27.12
N PHE A 473 -11.17 11.32 27.67
CA PHE A 473 -11.01 12.62 27.04
C PHE A 473 -10.33 12.52 25.67
N SER A 474 -9.18 11.83 25.58
CA SER A 474 -8.46 11.62 24.31
C SER A 474 -9.34 10.90 23.28
N LYS A 475 -10.05 9.84 23.66
CA LYS A 475 -10.99 9.14 22.78
C LYS A 475 -12.12 10.03 22.30
N THR A 476 -12.67 10.87 23.18
CA THR A 476 -13.74 11.81 22.82
C THR A 476 -13.24 12.86 21.83
N VAL A 477 -12.09 13.47 22.11
CA VAL A 477 -11.46 14.46 21.22
C VAL A 477 -11.10 13.84 19.86
N CYS A 478 -10.50 12.65 19.87
CA CYS A 478 -10.20 11.92 18.65
C CYS A 478 -11.48 11.64 17.84
N LYS A 479 -12.55 11.17 18.50
CA LYS A 479 -13.83 10.89 17.84
C LYS A 479 -14.48 12.15 17.27
N LEU A 480 -14.40 13.27 17.96
CA LEU A 480 -14.93 14.56 17.49
C LEU A 480 -14.13 15.07 16.28
N ASP A 481 -12.80 15.01 16.33
CA ASP A 481 -11.94 15.39 15.20
C ASP A 481 -12.16 14.46 13.99
N TYR A 482 -12.37 13.16 14.25
CA TYR A 482 -12.75 12.19 13.22
C TYR A 482 -14.10 12.52 12.57
N LEU A 483 -15.15 12.75 13.39
CA LEU A 483 -16.48 13.09 12.88
C LEU A 483 -16.49 14.43 12.13
N ARG A 484 -15.68 15.39 12.54
CA ARG A 484 -15.48 16.64 11.79
C ARG A 484 -14.95 16.39 10.39
N ASN A 485 -14.00 15.47 10.23
CA ASN A 485 -13.33 15.20 8.95
C ASN A 485 -14.12 14.27 8.04
N GLU A 486 -14.75 13.23 8.61
CA GLU A 486 -15.54 12.25 7.86
C GLU A 486 -17.02 12.66 7.68
N GLY A 487 -17.48 13.61 8.49
CA GLY A 487 -18.89 13.98 8.61
C GLY A 487 -19.69 13.08 9.55
N LEU A 488 -20.85 13.57 9.96
CA LEU A 488 -21.83 12.81 10.73
C LEU A 488 -22.55 11.79 9.82
N PRO A 489 -23.17 10.75 10.40
CA PRO A 489 -24.03 9.86 9.65
C PRO A 489 -25.08 10.63 8.84
N ARG A 490 -25.42 10.16 7.63
CA ARG A 490 -26.29 10.89 6.67
C ARG A 490 -27.56 11.50 7.27
N ARG A 491 -28.17 10.82 8.27
CA ARG A 491 -29.39 11.34 8.95
C ARG A 491 -29.12 12.58 9.80
N LEU A 492 -27.87 12.81 10.19
CA LEU A 492 -27.42 13.90 11.05
C LEU A 492 -26.53 14.91 10.31
N SER A 493 -26.28 14.72 9.00
CA SER A 493 -25.35 15.55 8.22
C SER A 493 -25.70 17.04 8.21
N ARG A 494 -26.98 17.41 8.43
CA ARG A 494 -27.41 18.82 8.63
C ARG A 494 -26.70 19.52 9.80
N PHE A 495 -26.12 18.77 10.73
CA PHE A 495 -25.40 19.32 11.88
C PHE A 495 -23.88 19.36 11.66
N ASP A 496 -23.39 18.99 10.46
CA ASP A 496 -21.94 18.97 10.16
C ASP A 496 -21.30 20.37 10.25
N SER A 497 -22.00 21.41 9.83
CA SER A 497 -21.55 22.82 9.97
C SER A 497 -21.38 23.19 11.43
N LEU A 498 -22.40 22.90 12.25
CA LEU A 498 -22.35 23.16 13.69
C LEU A 498 -21.23 22.41 14.39
N LEU A 499 -21.01 21.12 14.04
CA LEU A 499 -19.90 20.33 14.55
C LEU A 499 -18.55 20.94 14.15
N THR A 500 -18.44 21.42 12.92
CA THR A 500 -17.24 22.07 12.40
C THR A 500 -16.91 23.36 13.16
N GLU A 501 -17.90 24.20 13.42
CA GLU A 501 -17.77 25.43 14.21
C GLU A 501 -17.41 25.13 15.67
N LEU A 502 -18.10 24.19 16.31
CA LEU A 502 -17.87 23.79 17.69
C LEU A 502 -16.46 23.24 17.89
N THR A 503 -16.02 22.32 17.01
CA THR A 503 -14.68 21.74 17.10
C THR A 503 -13.57 22.74 16.81
N SER A 504 -13.86 23.77 15.99
CA SER A 504 -12.95 24.89 15.74
C SER A 504 -12.84 25.80 16.96
N ALA A 505 -13.98 26.17 17.57
CA ALA A 505 -14.05 27.00 18.79
C ALA A 505 -13.34 26.32 19.97
N LEU A 506 -13.51 25.02 20.13
CA LEU A 506 -12.85 24.21 21.16
C LEU A 506 -11.38 23.90 20.84
N ARG A 507 -10.86 24.37 19.72
CA ARG A 507 -9.51 24.08 19.23
C ARG A 507 -9.20 22.57 19.16
N ILE A 508 -10.17 21.74 18.83
CA ILE A 508 -10.03 20.29 18.63
C ILE A 508 -9.59 19.99 17.19
N ALA A 509 -9.99 20.83 16.25
CA ALA A 509 -9.73 20.67 14.82
C ALA A 509 -8.26 20.42 14.49
N GLY A 510 -7.96 19.31 13.82
CA GLY A 510 -6.60 18.93 13.37
C GLY A 510 -5.67 18.48 14.51
N LEU A 511 -6.19 18.08 15.66
CA LEU A 511 -5.40 17.56 16.78
C LEU A 511 -4.93 16.13 16.53
N HIS A 512 -5.79 15.31 15.91
CA HIS A 512 -5.50 13.90 15.61
C HIS A 512 -5.36 13.65 14.11
N LYS A 513 -6.21 14.30 13.29
CA LYS A 513 -6.17 14.13 11.83
C LYS A 513 -5.70 15.39 11.12
N TYR A 514 -4.66 15.27 10.31
CA TYR A 514 -4.19 16.35 9.45
C TYR A 514 -4.86 16.36 8.07
N LEU A 515 -5.37 15.21 7.60
CA LEU A 515 -6.11 15.10 6.34
C LEU A 515 -7.55 15.53 6.55
N GLN A 516 -7.95 16.63 5.93
CA GLN A 516 -9.25 17.26 6.10
C GLN A 516 -10.00 17.41 4.76
N TYR A 517 -10.01 16.37 3.93
CA TYR A 517 -10.55 16.41 2.57
C TYR A 517 -11.97 16.95 2.47
N ARG A 518 -12.88 16.60 3.41
CA ARG A 518 -14.23 17.16 3.45
C ARG A 518 -14.21 18.68 3.49
N ILE A 519 -13.36 19.26 4.35
CA ILE A 519 -13.25 20.71 4.51
C ILE A 519 -12.52 21.34 3.32
N TRP A 520 -11.47 20.70 2.82
CA TRP A 520 -10.73 21.18 1.66
C TRP A 520 -11.60 21.21 0.40
N PHE A 521 -12.45 20.21 0.16
CA PHE A 521 -13.39 20.19 -0.96
C PHE A 521 -14.51 21.25 -0.82
N GLN A 522 -14.75 21.74 0.38
CA GLN A 522 -15.67 22.87 0.62
C GLN A 522 -14.99 24.24 0.48
N ARG A 523 -13.65 24.32 0.52
CA ARG A 523 -12.91 25.59 0.61
C ARG A 523 -11.77 25.64 -0.43
N GLU A 524 -10.58 25.18 -0.04
CA GLU A 524 -9.35 25.32 -0.81
C GLU A 524 -9.42 24.61 -2.18
N LEU A 525 -10.22 23.56 -2.29
CA LEU A 525 -10.42 22.73 -3.50
C LEU A 525 -11.86 22.81 -4.06
N ALA A 526 -12.65 23.78 -3.65
CA ALA A 526 -14.05 23.91 -4.10
C ALA A 526 -14.14 24.08 -5.64
N ASP A 527 -13.31 24.95 -6.21
CA ASP A 527 -13.27 25.20 -7.66
C ASP A 527 -12.86 23.94 -8.44
N TYR A 528 -11.91 23.17 -7.90
CA TYR A 528 -11.51 21.89 -8.49
C TYR A 528 -12.69 20.90 -8.52
N VAL A 529 -13.37 20.72 -7.40
CA VAL A 529 -14.54 19.83 -7.29
C VAL A 529 -15.63 20.25 -8.26
N GLU A 530 -15.96 21.54 -8.30
CA GLU A 530 -16.98 22.04 -9.20
C GLU A 530 -16.60 21.86 -10.68
N SER A 531 -15.34 22.11 -11.03
CA SER A 531 -14.87 21.96 -12.41
C SER A 531 -14.99 20.52 -12.91
N VAL A 532 -14.55 19.54 -12.11
CA VAL A 532 -14.61 18.12 -12.50
C VAL A 532 -16.06 17.64 -12.58
N LEU A 533 -16.91 17.94 -11.59
CA LEU A 533 -18.29 17.44 -11.58
C LEU A 533 -19.20 18.12 -12.62
N LYS A 534 -18.81 19.28 -13.14
CA LYS A 534 -19.52 19.98 -14.24
C LYS A 534 -18.98 19.59 -15.63
N ASP A 535 -17.87 18.85 -15.70
CA ASP A 535 -17.30 18.42 -16.96
C ASP A 535 -18.30 17.56 -17.75
N VAL A 536 -18.46 17.86 -19.04
CA VAL A 536 -19.37 17.14 -19.94
C VAL A 536 -18.98 15.67 -20.05
N GLN A 537 -17.68 15.37 -20.08
CA GLN A 537 -17.20 14.00 -20.20
C GLN A 537 -17.55 13.16 -18.97
N VAL A 538 -17.48 13.74 -17.76
CA VAL A 538 -17.92 13.09 -16.52
C VAL A 538 -19.42 12.83 -16.54
N ARG A 539 -20.19 13.79 -17.02
CA ARG A 539 -21.66 13.71 -17.05
C ARG A 539 -22.18 12.70 -18.07
N ASP A 540 -21.43 12.46 -19.13
CA ASP A 540 -21.75 11.49 -20.18
C ASP A 540 -21.33 10.06 -19.84
N GLN A 541 -20.57 9.83 -18.77
CA GLN A 541 -20.28 8.48 -18.30
C GLN A 541 -21.56 7.77 -17.87
N SER A 542 -21.76 6.55 -18.36
CA SER A 542 -22.97 5.74 -18.10
C SER A 542 -23.18 5.35 -16.63
N PHE A 543 -22.19 5.57 -15.77
CA PHE A 543 -22.26 5.21 -14.34
C PHE A 543 -23.15 6.15 -13.54
N TRP A 544 -23.21 7.44 -13.94
CA TRP A 544 -23.74 8.51 -13.12
C TRP A 544 -25.11 9.01 -13.55
N ASP A 545 -25.89 9.48 -12.58
CA ASP A 545 -27.03 10.36 -12.83
C ASP A 545 -26.53 11.80 -12.98
N SER A 546 -26.53 12.34 -14.21
CA SER A 546 -25.99 13.67 -14.50
C SER A 546 -26.69 14.81 -13.75
N ARG A 547 -27.99 14.67 -13.47
CA ARG A 547 -28.75 15.68 -12.69
C ARG A 547 -28.31 15.68 -11.23
N PHE A 548 -28.01 14.49 -10.69
CA PHE A 548 -27.51 14.38 -9.33
C PHE A 548 -26.11 14.97 -9.18
N LEU A 549 -25.23 14.78 -10.17
CA LEU A 549 -23.87 15.35 -10.16
C LEU A 549 -23.87 16.87 -10.03
N GLU A 550 -24.70 17.57 -10.82
CA GLU A 550 -24.84 19.03 -10.75
C GLU A 550 -25.23 19.51 -9.36
N HIS A 551 -26.20 18.84 -8.76
CA HIS A 551 -26.71 19.19 -7.44
C HIS A 551 -25.72 18.85 -6.32
N MET A 552 -24.99 17.73 -6.48
CA MET A 552 -24.02 17.22 -5.51
C MET A 552 -22.87 18.21 -5.29
N ALA A 553 -22.32 18.81 -6.36
CA ALA A 553 -21.25 19.79 -6.26
C ALA A 553 -21.64 20.98 -5.37
N SER A 554 -22.77 21.61 -5.69
CA SER A 554 -23.27 22.76 -4.93
C SER A 554 -23.59 22.43 -3.48
N GLU A 555 -24.27 21.32 -3.20
CA GLU A 555 -24.61 20.93 -1.83
C GLU A 555 -23.39 20.56 -0.98
N HIS A 556 -22.35 19.99 -1.60
CA HIS A 556 -21.12 19.69 -0.87
C HIS A 556 -20.33 20.96 -0.54
N VAL A 557 -20.10 21.83 -1.55
CA VAL A 557 -19.34 23.09 -1.39
C VAL A 557 -20.01 24.02 -0.38
N THR A 558 -21.33 24.14 -0.42
CA THR A 558 -22.07 24.93 0.58
C THR A 558 -22.15 24.31 1.97
N GLY A 559 -21.69 23.07 2.12
CA GLY A 559 -21.69 22.35 3.41
C GLY A 559 -23.04 21.79 3.83
N HIS A 560 -24.07 21.83 2.96
CA HIS A 560 -25.40 21.28 3.27
C HIS A 560 -25.38 19.74 3.38
N LYS A 561 -24.56 19.08 2.56
CA LYS A 561 -24.39 17.63 2.58
C LYS A 561 -22.92 17.23 2.42
N ASN A 562 -22.60 16.07 2.90
CA ASN A 562 -21.27 15.49 2.77
C ASN A 562 -21.24 14.41 1.66
N PHE A 563 -20.55 14.72 0.57
CA PHE A 563 -20.39 13.84 -0.57
C PHE A 563 -18.92 13.53 -0.89
N VAL A 564 -18.04 13.61 0.10
CA VAL A 564 -16.59 13.45 -0.09
C VAL A 564 -16.23 12.13 -0.77
N ARG A 565 -16.93 11.04 -0.47
CA ARG A 565 -16.68 9.72 -1.07
C ARG A 565 -17.24 9.58 -2.46
N GLU A 566 -18.39 10.20 -2.70
CA GLU A 566 -19.01 10.30 -4.02
C GLU A 566 -18.12 11.09 -4.98
N ILE A 567 -17.61 12.23 -4.52
CA ILE A 567 -16.67 13.06 -5.28
C ILE A 567 -15.40 12.26 -5.61
N ASP A 568 -14.82 11.56 -4.63
CA ASP A 568 -13.65 10.74 -4.84
C ASP A 568 -13.88 9.64 -5.89
N ALA A 569 -15.03 8.95 -5.83
CA ALA A 569 -15.38 7.90 -6.80
C ALA A 569 -15.52 8.47 -8.22
N VAL A 570 -16.19 9.61 -8.38
CA VAL A 570 -16.37 10.26 -9.69
C VAL A 570 -15.03 10.73 -10.25
N VAL A 571 -14.26 11.46 -9.46
CA VAL A 571 -12.93 11.96 -9.84
C VAL A 571 -11.98 10.82 -10.22
N THR A 572 -12.03 9.72 -9.46
CA THR A 572 -11.16 8.56 -9.71
C THR A 572 -11.49 7.87 -11.03
N LEU A 573 -12.78 7.57 -11.29
CA LEU A 573 -13.16 6.89 -12.53
C LEU A 573 -13.03 7.80 -13.76
N GLU A 574 -13.25 9.11 -13.61
CA GLU A 574 -12.91 10.09 -14.66
C GLU A 574 -11.41 10.04 -14.98
N ALA A 575 -10.57 10.15 -13.97
CA ALA A 575 -9.12 10.15 -14.19
C ALA A 575 -8.61 8.82 -14.76
N VAL A 576 -9.19 7.68 -14.38
CA VAL A 576 -8.91 6.37 -15.01
C VAL A 576 -9.25 6.42 -16.50
N GLU A 577 -10.45 6.86 -16.86
CA GLU A 577 -10.87 6.93 -18.25
C GLU A 577 -9.99 7.86 -19.08
N ARG A 578 -9.71 9.06 -18.57
CA ARG A 578 -8.86 10.05 -19.23
C ARG A 578 -7.42 9.58 -19.38
N LEU A 579 -6.78 9.13 -18.29
CA LEU A 579 -5.35 8.85 -18.25
C LEU A 579 -5.00 7.46 -18.82
N LEU A 580 -5.87 6.47 -18.65
CA LEU A 580 -5.56 5.08 -18.98
C LEU A 580 -6.26 4.58 -20.25
N PHE A 581 -7.38 5.21 -20.66
CA PHE A 581 -8.09 4.79 -21.88
C PHE A 581 -7.87 5.75 -23.04
N ARG A 582 -7.99 7.08 -22.80
CA ARG A 582 -7.94 8.09 -23.89
C ARG A 582 -6.52 8.60 -24.13
N ASP A 583 -5.89 9.12 -23.12
CA ASP A 583 -4.64 9.87 -23.19
C ASP A 583 -3.46 9.10 -22.56
N LEU A 584 -3.26 7.83 -22.92
CA LEU A 584 -2.02 7.16 -22.48
C LEU A 584 -0.82 7.98 -22.97
N PRO A 585 -0.26 8.88 -22.14
CA PRO A 585 0.75 9.83 -22.59
C PRO A 585 1.99 9.08 -23.04
N ARG A 586 2.59 9.50 -24.17
CA ARG A 586 3.91 9.01 -24.58
C ARG A 586 4.99 9.48 -23.60
N ASP A 587 4.78 10.69 -23.03
CA ASP A 587 5.54 11.28 -21.94
C ASP A 587 4.54 11.95 -20.99
N PRO A 588 4.38 11.46 -19.75
CA PRO A 588 3.52 12.12 -18.78
C PRO A 588 3.97 13.58 -18.57
N THR A 589 3.04 14.51 -18.78
CA THR A 589 3.33 15.97 -18.79
C THR A 589 3.93 16.50 -17.48
N TRP A 590 3.76 15.80 -16.36
CA TRP A 590 4.39 16.17 -15.09
C TRP A 590 5.92 15.97 -15.05
N GLN A 591 6.53 15.21 -15.98
CA GLN A 591 7.99 15.13 -16.12
C GLN A 591 8.61 16.46 -16.56
N ARG A 592 7.86 17.30 -17.30
CA ARG A 592 8.37 18.59 -17.81
C ARG A 592 8.43 19.70 -16.76
N ASN A 593 7.65 19.61 -15.68
CA ASN A 593 7.55 20.66 -14.67
C ASN A 593 8.56 20.52 -13.51
N VAL A 594 9.17 19.33 -13.33
CA VAL A 594 10.11 19.08 -12.22
C VAL A 594 11.49 19.69 -12.46
N THR A 595 11.90 19.87 -13.72
CA THR A 595 13.19 20.49 -14.06
C THR A 595 13.20 22.02 -13.92
N ALA A 596 12.06 22.68 -13.78
CA ALA A 596 11.96 24.14 -13.70
C ALA A 596 11.99 24.71 -12.26
N THR A 597 11.95 23.87 -11.21
CA THR A 597 11.78 24.33 -9.81
C THR A 597 13.01 24.11 -8.92
N TYR A 598 14.12 23.57 -9.45
CA TYR A 598 15.37 23.37 -8.70
C TYR A 598 16.57 23.96 -9.47
N GLY A 599 16.44 25.22 -9.93
CA GLY A 599 17.52 26.06 -10.39
C GLY A 599 17.88 27.09 -9.35
#